data_f2b31ab5b8d0b50d37d7f5dcc3f9c182
#
_entry.id   f2b31ab5b8d0b50d37d7f5dcc3f9c182
#
_cell.length_a   1.000
_cell.length_b   1.000
_cell.length_c   1.000
_cell.angle_alpha   90.00
_cell.angle_beta   90.00
_cell.angle_gamma   90.00
#
_symmetry.space_group_name_H-M   'P 1'
#
loop_
_entity.id
_entity.type
_entity.pdbx_description
1 polymer ?
#
loop_
_entity_poly.entity_id
_entity_poly.type
_entity_poly.pdbx_seq_one_letter_code
_entity_poly.pdbx_strand_id
1 'polypeptide(L)'
;MGVYRYYFVRLKPFDAVTSSLPPVTFFSVIIPARNESTHIRACLQSVVNNGYPGDLLEIIVVDDHSEDDTAQQVLELQCTYPQISLLRLQDYPDWVTTQAYKKKAIELAISKSKGSWIVTTDADGEVPVNWLLQFDNYIQKNEPVFVAAPVMYYSRGGLLQVFQQLDFMSLQGITAASVSAGFHSMCNGANLAYRKDIFWSVGGFAGHEHLASGDDMLLMHRIKASYPNQIGYIFSRDSMVLTEPAASWGAFFQQRIRWASKAESYREKK
;
A
#
# COMPACT_ATOMS: atom_id res chain seq x y z
N MET A 1 -21.71 1.96 -14.79
CA MET A 1 -21.89 3.03 -13.77
C MET A 1 -22.89 2.64 -12.67
N GLY A 2 -24.12 2.20 -12.98
CA GLY A 2 -25.17 1.89 -11.96
C GLY A 2 -24.77 0.87 -10.89
N VAL A 3 -24.05 -0.21 -11.28
CA VAL A 3 -23.62 -1.27 -10.35
C VAL A 3 -22.64 -0.74 -9.30
N TYR A 4 -21.59 -0.02 -9.71
CA TYR A 4 -20.64 0.56 -8.76
C TYR A 4 -21.30 1.56 -7.81
N ARG A 5 -22.19 2.43 -8.32
CA ARG A 5 -22.96 3.35 -7.47
C ARG A 5 -23.81 2.59 -6.44
N TYR A 6 -24.47 1.52 -6.84
CA TYR A 6 -25.29 0.70 -5.94
C TYR A 6 -24.48 0.13 -4.77
N TYR A 7 -23.31 -0.42 -5.03
CA TYR A 7 -22.44 -0.94 -3.98
C TYR A 7 -21.75 0.16 -3.17
N PHE A 8 -21.33 1.26 -3.83
CA PHE A 8 -20.69 2.38 -3.14
C PHE A 8 -21.58 3.03 -2.09
N VAL A 9 -22.85 3.31 -2.39
CA VAL A 9 -23.76 3.94 -1.43
C VAL A 9 -24.15 3.03 -0.26
N ARG A 10 -23.84 1.74 -0.34
CA ARG A 10 -24.06 0.76 0.73
C ARG A 10 -22.82 0.50 1.57
N LEU A 11 -21.68 1.06 1.20
CA LEU A 11 -20.49 1.00 2.03
C LEU A 11 -20.79 1.66 3.37
N LYS A 12 -20.52 0.93 4.44
CA LYS A 12 -20.62 1.47 5.80
C LYS A 12 -19.26 2.06 6.18
N PRO A 13 -19.22 3.31 6.69
CA PRO A 13 -18.01 3.84 7.28
C PRO A 13 -17.51 2.91 8.38
N PHE A 14 -16.21 2.70 8.42
CA PHE A 14 -15.55 1.96 9.48
C PHE A 14 -14.81 2.93 10.39
N ASP A 15 -15.06 2.86 11.67
CA ASP A 15 -14.40 3.70 12.67
C ASP A 15 -13.95 2.83 13.84
N ALA A 16 -12.63 2.69 13.96
CA ALA A 16 -12.00 1.95 15.05
C ALA A 16 -12.00 2.75 16.37
N VAL A 17 -11.99 4.08 16.29
CA VAL A 17 -11.86 4.95 17.47
C VAL A 17 -13.08 4.83 18.39
N THR A 18 -14.28 4.74 17.80
CA THR A 18 -15.54 4.61 18.57
C THR A 18 -15.78 3.22 19.15
N SER A 19 -15.06 2.20 18.70
CA SER A 19 -15.19 0.81 19.14
C SER A 19 -13.85 0.12 19.23
N SER A 20 -12.84 0.79 19.80
CA SER A 20 -11.47 0.29 19.81
C SER A 20 -11.35 -1.01 20.61
N LEU A 21 -10.87 -2.04 19.93
CA LEU A 21 -10.32 -3.23 20.56
C LEU A 21 -8.85 -2.96 20.91
N PRO A 22 -8.31 -3.59 21.97
CA PRO A 22 -6.89 -3.48 22.24
C PRO A 22 -6.06 -3.92 21.04
N PRO A 23 -4.99 -3.20 20.67
CA PRO A 23 -4.08 -3.62 19.61
C PRO A 23 -3.44 -5.00 19.93
N VAL A 24 -3.51 -5.91 18.95
CA VAL A 24 -2.95 -7.27 19.09
C VAL A 24 -2.17 -7.73 17.87
N THR A 25 -2.33 -7.05 16.73
CA THR A 25 -1.68 -7.47 15.48
C THR A 25 -0.27 -6.92 15.40
N PHE A 26 0.72 -7.78 15.18
CA PHE A 26 2.08 -7.31 14.88
C PHE A 26 2.21 -7.01 13.38
N PHE A 27 2.40 -5.73 13.06
CA PHE A 27 2.55 -5.24 11.70
C PHE A 27 4.00 -5.06 11.28
N SER A 28 4.34 -5.49 10.06
CA SER A 28 5.54 -5.07 9.36
C SER A 28 5.13 -4.10 8.26
N VAL A 29 5.44 -2.82 8.44
CA VAL A 29 5.22 -1.78 7.43
C VAL A 29 6.38 -1.78 6.46
N ILE A 30 6.13 -2.03 5.18
CA ILE A 30 7.13 -2.09 4.11
C ILE A 30 7.02 -0.87 3.21
N ILE A 31 8.14 -0.17 3.04
CA ILE A 31 8.25 1.06 2.28
C ILE A 31 9.36 0.91 1.25
N PRO A 32 9.06 0.54 -0.01
CA PRO A 32 10.04 0.59 -1.09
C PRO A 32 10.34 2.05 -1.45
N ALA A 33 11.62 2.41 -1.51
CA ALA A 33 12.07 3.77 -1.78
C ALA A 33 13.14 3.80 -2.87
N ARG A 34 13.07 4.79 -3.77
CA ARG A 34 14.10 5.08 -4.75
C ARG A 34 14.10 6.57 -5.09
N ASN A 35 15.15 7.28 -4.70
CA ASN A 35 15.29 8.73 -4.90
C ASN A 35 14.13 9.53 -4.29
N GLU A 36 13.83 9.27 -3.02
CA GLU A 36 12.72 9.85 -2.26
C GLU A 36 13.20 10.78 -1.12
N SER A 37 14.39 11.37 -1.26
CA SER A 37 14.99 12.23 -0.22
C SER A 37 14.11 13.41 0.19
N THR A 38 13.20 13.86 -0.67
CA THR A 38 12.24 14.94 -0.37
C THR A 38 11.06 14.52 0.50
N HIS A 39 10.70 13.22 0.50
CA HIS A 39 9.47 12.73 1.12
C HIS A 39 9.69 11.71 2.23
N ILE A 40 10.75 10.90 2.12
CA ILE A 40 10.97 9.73 3.00
C ILE A 40 10.95 10.07 4.49
N ARG A 41 11.46 11.24 4.87
CA ARG A 41 11.47 11.69 6.27
C ARG A 41 10.05 11.93 6.80
N ALA A 42 9.20 12.64 6.04
CA ALA A 42 7.80 12.91 6.40
C ALA A 42 6.99 11.60 6.45
N CYS A 43 7.18 10.73 5.47
CA CYS A 43 6.58 9.40 5.43
C CYS A 43 6.89 8.62 6.71
N LEU A 44 8.17 8.43 7.03
CA LEU A 44 8.60 7.66 8.21
C LEU A 44 8.12 8.28 9.52
N GLN A 45 8.17 9.60 9.65
CA GLN A 45 7.64 10.29 10.83
C GLN A 45 6.13 10.08 10.99
N SER A 46 5.36 10.09 9.90
CA SER A 46 3.92 9.80 9.95
C SER A 46 3.65 8.37 10.41
N VAL A 47 4.43 7.40 9.91
CA VAL A 47 4.30 5.98 10.32
C VAL A 47 4.70 5.78 11.78
N VAL A 48 5.77 6.39 12.25
CA VAL A 48 6.18 6.30 13.67
C VAL A 48 5.14 6.93 14.59
N ASN A 49 4.54 8.04 14.16
CA ASN A 49 3.58 8.81 14.96
C ASN A 49 2.12 8.33 14.80
N ASN A 50 1.87 7.17 14.19
CA ASN A 50 0.50 6.68 13.92
C ASN A 50 -0.30 6.22 15.15
N GLY A 51 0.27 6.32 16.36
CA GLY A 51 -0.41 5.98 17.63
C GLY A 51 -0.54 4.48 17.91
N TYR A 52 0.05 3.61 17.10
CA TYR A 52 0.07 2.16 17.33
C TYR A 52 1.23 1.76 18.25
N PRO A 53 1.08 0.71 19.12
CA PRO A 53 2.15 0.30 20.03
C PRO A 53 3.44 -0.07 19.30
N GLY A 54 4.56 0.51 19.73
CA GLY A 54 5.85 0.32 19.07
C GLY A 54 6.42 -1.09 19.19
N ASP A 55 5.99 -1.88 20.17
CA ASP A 55 6.33 -3.30 20.34
C ASP A 55 5.53 -4.23 19.41
N LEU A 56 4.48 -3.72 18.77
CA LEU A 56 3.69 -4.40 17.75
C LEU A 56 3.93 -3.85 16.33
N LEU A 57 5.01 -3.08 16.15
CA LEU A 57 5.33 -2.41 14.88
C LEU A 57 6.80 -2.55 14.53
N GLU A 58 7.09 -2.98 13.31
CA GLU A 58 8.37 -2.76 12.66
C GLU A 58 8.18 -2.04 11.31
N ILE A 59 9.14 -1.24 10.92
CA ILE A 59 9.15 -0.46 9.68
C ILE A 59 10.39 -0.87 8.90
N ILE A 60 10.19 -1.40 7.70
CA ILE A 60 11.27 -1.86 6.81
C ILE A 60 11.27 -0.99 5.56
N VAL A 61 12.26 -0.12 5.46
CA VAL A 61 12.51 0.62 4.22
C VAL A 61 13.42 -0.21 3.34
N VAL A 62 13.05 -0.39 2.07
CA VAL A 62 13.93 -1.04 1.10
C VAL A 62 14.39 -0.02 0.09
N ASP A 63 15.68 0.32 0.16
CA ASP A 63 16.32 1.21 -0.79
C ASP A 63 16.67 0.47 -2.09
N ASP A 64 16.02 0.88 -3.18
CA ASP A 64 16.23 0.37 -4.52
C ASP A 64 17.22 1.26 -5.29
N HIS A 65 18.51 1.20 -4.93
CA HIS A 65 19.58 1.91 -5.62
C HIS A 65 19.35 3.44 -5.68
N SER A 66 18.98 4.08 -4.58
CA SER A 66 18.91 5.54 -4.52
C SER A 66 20.30 6.16 -4.71
N GLU A 67 20.34 7.24 -5.50
CA GLU A 67 21.54 8.05 -5.78
C GLU A 67 21.53 9.37 -4.99
N ASP A 68 20.45 9.65 -4.27
CA ASP A 68 20.24 10.82 -3.43
C ASP A 68 20.39 10.48 -1.93
N ASP A 69 20.03 11.41 -1.04
CA ASP A 69 20.16 11.26 0.40
C ASP A 69 19.10 10.35 1.05
N THR A 70 18.28 9.61 0.26
CA THR A 70 17.18 8.76 0.78
C THR A 70 17.69 7.79 1.85
N ALA A 71 18.70 6.98 1.54
CA ALA A 71 19.23 5.98 2.48
C ALA A 71 19.84 6.62 3.73
N GLN A 72 20.53 7.76 3.58
CA GLN A 72 21.12 8.50 4.69
C GLN A 72 20.05 9.00 5.67
N GLN A 73 18.97 9.57 5.18
CA GLN A 73 17.86 10.05 6.02
C GLN A 73 17.17 8.91 6.78
N VAL A 74 17.03 7.72 6.18
CA VAL A 74 16.49 6.54 6.86
C VAL A 74 17.40 6.12 8.01
N LEU A 75 18.72 6.07 7.80
CA LEU A 75 19.69 5.72 8.85
C LEU A 75 19.68 6.71 10.02
N GLU A 76 19.53 8.00 9.74
CA GLU A 76 19.39 9.02 10.78
C GLU A 76 18.15 8.78 11.66
N LEU A 77 17.01 8.46 11.03
CA LEU A 77 15.77 8.16 11.74
C LEU A 77 15.85 6.83 12.49
N GLN A 78 16.55 5.83 11.97
CA GLN A 78 16.78 4.56 12.65
C GLN A 78 17.53 4.74 13.98
N CYS A 79 18.46 5.70 14.08
CA CYS A 79 19.15 6.02 15.34
C CYS A 79 18.19 6.50 16.43
N THR A 80 17.07 7.13 16.05
CA THR A 80 16.08 7.67 16.99
C THR A 80 14.92 6.68 17.23
N TYR A 81 14.56 5.91 16.22
CA TYR A 81 13.42 5.01 16.20
C TYR A 81 13.87 3.59 15.88
N PRO A 82 14.15 2.74 16.89
CA PRO A 82 14.72 1.41 16.69
C PRO A 82 13.80 0.43 15.94
N GLN A 83 12.52 0.73 15.80
CA GLN A 83 11.58 -0.03 14.96
C GLN A 83 11.80 0.18 13.46
N ILE A 84 12.57 1.19 13.03
CA ILE A 84 12.94 1.42 11.63
C ILE A 84 14.17 0.58 11.27
N SER A 85 14.13 -0.08 10.13
CA SER A 85 15.29 -0.76 9.53
C SER A 85 15.41 -0.41 8.05
N LEU A 86 16.65 -0.30 7.58
CA LEU A 86 16.99 -0.10 6.18
C LEU A 86 17.54 -1.39 5.59
N LEU A 87 16.95 -1.85 4.48
CA LEU A 87 17.51 -2.88 3.62
C LEU A 87 17.94 -2.21 2.31
N ARG A 88 19.18 -2.36 1.92
CA ARG A 88 19.65 -1.91 0.61
C ARG A 88 19.62 -3.07 -0.36
N LEU A 89 18.85 -2.96 -1.43
CA LEU A 89 18.67 -4.07 -2.38
C LEU A 89 20.01 -4.52 -2.99
N GLN A 90 20.95 -3.61 -3.18
CA GLN A 90 22.30 -3.90 -3.66
C GLN A 90 23.10 -4.86 -2.77
N ASP A 91 22.80 -4.94 -1.48
CA ASP A 91 23.50 -5.84 -0.53
C ASP A 91 22.97 -7.29 -0.63
N TYR A 92 21.97 -7.52 -1.49
CA TYR A 92 21.30 -8.80 -1.69
C TYR A 92 21.33 -9.21 -3.18
N PRO A 93 22.49 -9.61 -3.74
CA PRO A 93 22.65 -9.84 -5.18
C PRO A 93 21.70 -10.91 -5.74
N ASP A 94 21.30 -11.89 -4.94
CA ASP A 94 20.33 -12.92 -5.34
C ASP A 94 18.90 -12.33 -5.58
N TRP A 95 18.63 -11.13 -5.09
CA TRP A 95 17.37 -10.42 -5.24
C TRP A 95 17.40 -9.33 -6.31
N VAL A 96 18.59 -9.00 -6.82
CA VAL A 96 18.74 -8.01 -7.89
C VAL A 96 18.31 -8.63 -9.22
N THR A 97 17.35 -8.01 -9.88
CA THR A 97 16.90 -8.39 -11.22
C THR A 97 16.96 -7.18 -12.15
N THR A 98 17.05 -7.42 -13.44
CA THR A 98 17.04 -6.33 -14.46
C THR A 98 15.63 -5.74 -14.66
N GLN A 99 14.61 -6.36 -14.08
CA GLN A 99 13.20 -5.95 -14.21
C GLN A 99 12.47 -6.14 -12.87
N ALA A 100 11.39 -5.36 -12.64
CA ALA A 100 10.52 -5.49 -11.47
C ALA A 100 11.18 -5.26 -10.09
N TYR A 101 12.11 -4.31 -9.99
CA TYR A 101 12.83 -3.98 -8.74
C TYR A 101 11.91 -3.78 -7.52
N LYS A 102 10.79 -3.03 -7.67
CA LYS A 102 9.85 -2.80 -6.57
C LYS A 102 9.29 -4.10 -5.98
N LYS A 103 8.95 -5.09 -6.82
CA LYS A 103 8.44 -6.39 -6.36
C LYS A 103 9.50 -7.14 -5.55
N LYS A 104 10.73 -7.18 -6.05
CA LYS A 104 11.84 -7.82 -5.36
C LYS A 104 12.18 -7.13 -4.04
N ALA A 105 12.13 -5.81 -4.01
CA ALA A 105 12.28 -5.06 -2.78
C ALA A 105 11.21 -5.45 -1.74
N ILE A 106 9.94 -5.52 -2.14
CA ILE A 106 8.84 -5.94 -1.27
C ILE A 106 9.01 -7.40 -0.82
N GLU A 107 9.32 -8.34 -1.72
CA GLU A 107 9.55 -9.75 -1.37
C GLU A 107 10.72 -9.91 -0.39
N LEU A 108 11.83 -9.20 -0.61
CA LEU A 108 12.98 -9.19 0.30
C LEU A 108 12.55 -8.72 1.69
N ALA A 109 11.84 -7.59 1.78
CA ALA A 109 11.33 -7.08 3.05
C ALA A 109 10.40 -8.07 3.74
N ILE A 110 9.46 -8.69 3.01
CA ILE A 110 8.57 -9.71 3.56
C ILE A 110 9.36 -10.91 4.10
N SER A 111 10.41 -11.33 3.40
CA SER A 111 11.25 -12.45 3.87
C SER A 111 11.95 -12.15 5.19
N LYS A 112 12.34 -10.90 5.43
CA LYS A 112 13.02 -10.42 6.65
C LYS A 112 12.07 -9.95 7.74
N SER A 113 10.79 -9.73 7.44
CA SER A 113 9.80 -9.22 8.37
C SER A 113 9.47 -10.21 9.49
N LYS A 114 9.05 -9.70 10.65
CA LYS A 114 8.65 -10.48 11.83
C LYS A 114 7.13 -10.51 12.01
N GLY A 115 6.44 -9.48 11.50
CA GLY A 115 5.00 -9.34 11.65
C GLY A 115 4.22 -10.44 10.93
N SER A 116 3.09 -10.82 11.50
CA SER A 116 2.14 -11.73 10.86
C SER A 116 1.35 -11.05 9.74
N TRP A 117 1.27 -9.73 9.80
CA TRP A 117 0.63 -8.89 8.79
C TRP A 117 1.64 -7.93 8.16
N ILE A 118 1.61 -7.87 6.85
CA ILE A 118 2.37 -6.91 6.05
C ILE A 118 1.45 -5.74 5.72
N VAL A 119 1.95 -4.53 5.91
CA VAL A 119 1.29 -3.30 5.44
C VAL A 119 2.23 -2.61 4.48
N THR A 120 1.72 -2.16 3.34
CA THR A 120 2.54 -1.43 2.35
C THR A 120 2.09 0.00 2.21
N THR A 121 3.06 0.91 2.11
CA THR A 121 2.86 2.30 1.69
C THR A 121 4.01 2.74 0.80
N ASP A 122 3.77 3.75 -0.04
CA ASP A 122 4.82 4.34 -0.87
C ASP A 122 5.63 5.38 -0.06
N ALA A 123 6.87 5.63 -0.45
CA ALA A 123 7.80 6.50 0.28
C ALA A 123 7.42 8.00 0.26
N ASP A 124 6.51 8.40 -0.64
CA ASP A 124 5.89 9.73 -0.73
C ASP A 124 4.54 9.81 0.00
N GLY A 125 4.13 8.71 0.67
CA GLY A 125 2.87 8.62 1.40
C GLY A 125 2.98 9.13 2.84
N GLU A 126 1.95 9.86 3.30
CA GLU A 126 1.78 10.21 4.72
C GLU A 126 0.53 9.53 5.27
N VAL A 127 0.70 8.83 6.38
CA VAL A 127 -0.36 8.05 7.02
C VAL A 127 -1.03 8.83 8.16
N PRO A 128 -2.34 8.64 8.42
CA PRO A 128 -3.02 9.30 9.53
C PRO A 128 -2.68 8.65 10.88
N VAL A 129 -2.94 9.37 11.96
CA VAL A 129 -2.60 8.97 13.35
C VAL A 129 -3.20 7.62 13.74
N ASN A 130 -4.39 7.26 13.27
CA ASN A 130 -5.06 6.02 13.64
C ASN A 130 -4.90 4.90 12.57
N TRP A 131 -3.97 5.06 11.66
CA TRP A 131 -3.83 4.19 10.47
C TRP A 131 -3.79 2.70 10.79
N LEU A 132 -2.81 2.26 11.59
CA LEU A 132 -2.68 0.85 11.94
C LEU A 132 -3.77 0.38 12.90
N LEU A 133 -4.31 1.27 13.74
CA LEU A 133 -5.44 0.96 14.60
C LEU A 133 -6.70 0.62 13.77
N GLN A 134 -6.93 1.31 12.65
CA GLN A 134 -8.01 1.00 11.72
C GLN A 134 -7.83 -0.40 11.12
N PHE A 135 -6.62 -0.75 10.67
CA PHE A 135 -6.33 -2.09 10.16
C PHE A 135 -6.52 -3.16 11.23
N ASP A 136 -5.93 -2.99 12.42
CA ASP A 136 -6.00 -3.95 13.50
C ASP A 136 -7.45 -4.26 13.91
N ASN A 137 -8.23 -3.21 14.16
CA ASN A 137 -9.64 -3.38 14.52
C ASN A 137 -10.48 -4.00 13.39
N TYR A 138 -10.19 -3.67 12.13
CA TYR A 138 -10.85 -4.28 10.98
C TYR A 138 -10.52 -5.78 10.89
N ILE A 139 -9.26 -6.14 11.09
CA ILE A 139 -8.77 -7.52 11.10
C ILE A 139 -9.45 -8.32 12.21
N GLN A 140 -9.48 -7.80 13.44
CA GLN A 140 -10.10 -8.49 14.56
C GLN A 140 -11.62 -8.71 14.39
N LYS A 141 -12.31 -7.78 13.72
CA LYS A 141 -13.77 -7.86 13.54
C LYS A 141 -14.23 -8.70 12.36
N ASN A 142 -13.44 -8.75 11.30
CA ASN A 142 -13.87 -9.32 10.01
C ASN A 142 -13.03 -10.51 9.55
N GLU A 143 -11.92 -10.82 10.23
CA GLU A 143 -11.01 -11.95 9.95
C GLU A 143 -10.61 -12.06 8.46
N PRO A 144 -10.24 -10.95 7.78
CA PRO A 144 -9.81 -10.99 6.40
C PRO A 144 -8.42 -11.62 6.26
N VAL A 145 -7.99 -11.87 5.02
CA VAL A 145 -6.59 -12.19 4.71
C VAL A 145 -5.92 -11.08 3.91
N PHE A 146 -6.71 -10.20 3.32
CA PHE A 146 -6.27 -9.04 2.57
C PHE A 146 -7.23 -7.86 2.80
N VAL A 147 -6.68 -6.68 3.00
CA VAL A 147 -7.45 -5.44 3.23
C VAL A 147 -6.87 -4.33 2.39
N ALA A 148 -7.71 -3.68 1.60
CA ALA A 148 -7.37 -2.42 0.93
C ALA A 148 -7.97 -1.24 1.69
N ALA A 149 -7.31 -0.08 1.61
CA ALA A 149 -7.77 1.15 2.21
C ALA A 149 -7.57 2.34 1.25
N PRO A 150 -8.25 3.49 1.47
CA PRO A 150 -8.23 4.61 0.54
C PRO A 150 -6.88 5.32 0.50
N VAL A 151 -6.56 5.85 -0.69
CA VAL A 151 -5.44 6.76 -0.95
C VAL A 151 -5.98 8.02 -1.59
N MET A 152 -5.45 9.18 -1.24
CA MET A 152 -5.84 10.46 -1.80
C MET A 152 -4.62 11.30 -2.13
N TYR A 153 -4.78 12.23 -3.08
CA TYR A 153 -3.76 13.23 -3.33
C TYR A 153 -3.87 14.43 -2.39
N TYR A 154 -2.72 14.97 -2.00
CA TYR A 154 -2.68 16.30 -1.40
C TYR A 154 -3.34 17.33 -2.29
N SER A 155 -3.99 18.35 -1.71
CA SER A 155 -4.50 19.50 -2.43
C SER A 155 -3.86 20.79 -1.89
N ARG A 156 -3.09 21.42 -2.73
CA ARG A 156 -2.53 22.74 -2.49
C ARG A 156 -3.21 23.81 -3.37
N GLY A 157 -4.29 23.41 -4.09
CA GLY A 157 -5.03 24.24 -5.04
C GLY A 157 -4.48 24.18 -6.47
N GLY A 158 -5.21 24.79 -7.40
CA GLY A 158 -4.88 24.77 -8.82
C GLY A 158 -5.65 23.75 -9.63
N LEU A 159 -5.90 24.07 -10.90
CA LEU A 159 -6.78 23.29 -11.79
C LEU A 159 -6.31 21.85 -11.94
N LEU A 160 -5.01 21.64 -12.16
CA LEU A 160 -4.43 20.31 -12.34
C LEU A 160 -4.62 19.44 -11.08
N GLN A 161 -4.39 19.99 -9.90
CA GLN A 161 -4.50 19.20 -8.65
C GLN A 161 -5.95 18.85 -8.34
N VAL A 162 -6.88 19.78 -8.51
CA VAL A 162 -8.32 19.51 -8.34
C VAL A 162 -8.78 18.43 -9.33
N PHE A 163 -8.34 18.52 -10.59
CA PHE A 163 -8.66 17.51 -11.59
C PHE A 163 -8.12 16.13 -11.19
N GLN A 164 -6.84 16.05 -10.79
CA GLN A 164 -6.23 14.80 -10.34
C GLN A 164 -6.93 14.20 -9.12
N GLN A 165 -7.33 15.05 -8.16
CA GLN A 165 -8.08 14.58 -6.99
C GLN A 165 -9.42 13.96 -7.39
N LEU A 166 -10.22 14.63 -8.23
CA LEU A 166 -11.52 14.14 -8.67
C LEU A 166 -11.39 12.83 -9.46
N ASP A 167 -10.40 12.76 -10.36
CA ASP A 167 -10.10 11.56 -11.12
C ASP A 167 -9.71 10.40 -10.19
N PHE A 168 -8.80 10.65 -9.25
CA PHE A 168 -8.33 9.62 -8.32
C PHE A 168 -9.42 9.20 -7.31
N MET A 169 -10.22 10.14 -6.79
CA MET A 169 -11.40 9.82 -5.96
C MET A 169 -12.36 8.89 -6.69
N SER A 170 -12.57 9.11 -7.99
CA SER A 170 -13.44 8.26 -8.80
C SER A 170 -12.90 6.81 -8.87
N LEU A 171 -11.58 6.66 -9.06
CA LEU A 171 -10.92 5.35 -9.04
C LEU A 171 -11.01 4.69 -7.66
N GLN A 172 -10.79 5.43 -6.57
CA GLN A 172 -10.94 4.91 -5.20
C GLN A 172 -12.38 4.49 -4.91
N GLY A 173 -13.36 5.26 -5.38
CA GLY A 173 -14.79 4.90 -5.27
C GLY A 173 -15.12 3.61 -6.02
N ILE A 174 -14.55 3.40 -7.21
CA ILE A 174 -14.67 2.14 -7.97
C ILE A 174 -14.02 0.99 -7.20
N THR A 175 -12.82 1.19 -6.64
CA THR A 175 -12.13 0.20 -5.82
C THR A 175 -13.00 -0.23 -4.63
N ALA A 176 -13.45 0.72 -3.84
CA ALA A 176 -14.30 0.49 -2.68
C ALA A 176 -15.58 -0.30 -3.03
N ALA A 177 -16.26 0.15 -4.10
CA ALA A 177 -17.47 -0.51 -4.59
C ALA A 177 -17.20 -1.93 -5.10
N SER A 178 -16.09 -2.13 -5.82
CA SER A 178 -15.74 -3.44 -6.41
C SER A 178 -15.36 -4.46 -5.33
N VAL A 179 -14.61 -4.05 -4.31
CA VAL A 179 -14.29 -4.93 -3.18
C VAL A 179 -15.57 -5.29 -2.42
N SER A 180 -16.41 -4.31 -2.11
CA SER A 180 -17.71 -4.54 -1.44
C SER A 180 -18.65 -5.46 -2.24
N ALA A 181 -18.57 -5.44 -3.57
CA ALA A 181 -19.33 -6.30 -4.47
C ALA A 181 -18.73 -7.70 -4.68
N GLY A 182 -17.55 -7.97 -4.14
CA GLY A 182 -16.81 -9.21 -4.42
C GLY A 182 -16.19 -9.26 -5.82
N PHE A 183 -16.17 -8.15 -6.58
CA PHE A 183 -15.54 -8.11 -7.91
C PHE A 183 -14.02 -7.99 -7.84
N HIS A 184 -13.50 -7.29 -6.82
CA HIS A 184 -12.07 -7.11 -6.53
C HIS A 184 -11.25 -6.74 -7.78
N SER A 185 -11.60 -5.65 -8.43
CA SER A 185 -11.02 -5.28 -9.71
C SER A 185 -9.77 -4.42 -9.58
N MET A 186 -9.63 -3.67 -8.48
CA MET A 186 -8.56 -2.70 -8.27
C MET A 186 -8.17 -2.60 -6.79
N CYS A 187 -6.91 -2.27 -6.54
CA CYS A 187 -6.38 -1.80 -5.25
C CYS A 187 -5.19 -0.87 -5.49
N ASN A 188 -4.64 -0.28 -4.43
CA ASN A 188 -3.48 0.60 -4.53
C ASN A 188 -2.42 0.15 -3.52
N GLY A 189 -1.22 -0.17 -4.01
CA GLY A 189 -0.09 -0.64 -3.22
C GLY A 189 0.38 0.31 -2.12
N ALA A 190 0.01 1.59 -2.21
CA ALA A 190 0.32 2.59 -1.20
C ALA A 190 -0.53 2.46 0.09
N ASN A 191 -1.57 1.59 0.11
CA ASN A 191 -2.39 1.41 1.31
C ASN A 191 -3.07 0.03 1.34
N LEU A 192 -2.29 -1.01 1.60
CA LEU A 192 -2.73 -2.40 1.67
C LEU A 192 -2.25 -3.07 2.94
N ALA A 193 -3.03 -3.99 3.47
CA ALA A 193 -2.60 -4.94 4.48
C ALA A 193 -2.93 -6.37 4.05
N TYR A 194 -2.03 -7.32 4.28
CA TYR A 194 -2.24 -8.74 3.98
C TYR A 194 -1.44 -9.65 4.90
N ARG A 195 -1.95 -10.85 5.12
CA ARG A 195 -1.27 -11.86 5.94
C ARG A 195 -0.01 -12.35 5.24
N LYS A 196 1.10 -12.42 5.98
CA LYS A 196 2.40 -12.87 5.48
C LYS A 196 2.39 -14.33 5.01
N ASP A 197 1.75 -15.21 5.75
CA ASP A 197 1.63 -16.63 5.39
C ASP A 197 0.80 -16.82 4.11
N ILE A 198 -0.25 -16.04 3.93
CA ILE A 198 -1.09 -16.05 2.72
C ILE A 198 -0.30 -15.53 1.51
N PHE A 199 0.51 -14.47 1.67
CA PHE A 199 1.38 -14.00 0.60
C PHE A 199 2.25 -15.14 0.03
N TRP A 200 2.91 -15.89 0.89
CA TRP A 200 3.75 -17.03 0.47
C TRP A 200 2.94 -18.19 -0.07
N SER A 201 1.78 -18.51 0.52
CA SER A 201 0.94 -19.64 0.10
C SER A 201 0.38 -19.50 -1.31
N VAL A 202 0.13 -18.23 -1.76
CA VAL A 202 -0.32 -17.95 -3.12
C VAL A 202 0.84 -17.74 -4.11
N GLY A 203 2.09 -17.91 -3.68
CA GLY A 203 3.28 -17.80 -4.51
C GLY A 203 3.78 -16.36 -4.71
N GLY A 204 3.40 -15.42 -3.83
CA GLY A 204 3.90 -14.04 -3.86
C GLY A 204 3.73 -13.37 -5.23
N PHE A 205 4.81 -12.81 -5.78
CA PHE A 205 4.83 -12.20 -7.11
C PHE A 205 5.40 -13.12 -8.21
N ALA A 206 5.63 -14.41 -7.95
CA ALA A 206 6.22 -15.34 -8.91
C ALA A 206 5.42 -15.41 -10.24
N GLY A 207 6.11 -15.57 -11.38
CA GLY A 207 5.51 -15.66 -12.71
C GLY A 207 5.09 -14.32 -13.33
N HIS A 208 5.29 -13.21 -12.62
CA HIS A 208 5.03 -11.86 -13.13
C HIS A 208 6.25 -10.93 -13.02
N GLU A 209 7.44 -11.51 -13.00
CA GLU A 209 8.71 -10.80 -12.85
C GLU A 209 9.00 -9.84 -14.02
N HIS A 210 8.38 -10.08 -15.18
CA HIS A 210 8.50 -9.24 -16.38
C HIS A 210 7.63 -7.97 -16.33
N LEU A 211 6.68 -7.88 -15.38
CA LEU A 211 5.82 -6.71 -15.23
C LEU A 211 6.42 -5.75 -14.22
N ALA A 212 6.80 -4.57 -14.65
CA ALA A 212 7.47 -3.56 -13.81
C ALA A 212 6.57 -2.95 -12.70
N SER A 213 5.27 -3.25 -12.66
CA SER A 213 4.31 -2.70 -11.68
C SER A 213 2.94 -3.39 -11.78
N GLY A 214 2.00 -3.09 -10.85
CA GLY A 214 0.70 -3.76 -10.75
C GLY A 214 0.75 -5.00 -9.85
N ASP A 215 1.77 -5.07 -9.03
CA ASP A 215 2.03 -6.06 -8.01
C ASP A 215 0.89 -6.19 -7.02
N ASP A 216 0.32 -5.07 -6.61
CA ASP A 216 -0.83 -4.93 -5.74
C ASP A 216 -2.08 -5.65 -6.28
N MET A 217 -2.45 -5.36 -7.52
CA MET A 217 -3.61 -5.99 -8.16
C MET A 217 -3.40 -7.46 -8.43
N LEU A 218 -2.20 -7.85 -8.90
CA LEU A 218 -1.87 -9.27 -9.14
C LEU A 218 -1.92 -10.07 -7.86
N LEU A 219 -1.37 -9.54 -6.76
CA LEU A 219 -1.45 -10.18 -5.45
C LEU A 219 -2.90 -10.33 -5.00
N MET A 220 -3.69 -9.26 -5.08
CA MET A 220 -5.11 -9.30 -4.71
C MET A 220 -5.87 -10.36 -5.52
N HIS A 221 -5.63 -10.46 -6.84
CA HIS A 221 -6.30 -11.45 -7.68
C HIS A 221 -5.91 -12.89 -7.32
N ARG A 222 -4.64 -13.15 -6.98
CA ARG A 222 -4.19 -14.47 -6.51
C ARG A 222 -4.83 -14.85 -5.17
N ILE A 223 -4.82 -13.91 -4.23
CA ILE A 223 -5.47 -14.12 -2.94
C ILE A 223 -6.96 -14.36 -3.12
N LYS A 224 -7.62 -13.59 -3.98
CA LYS A 224 -9.05 -13.79 -4.30
C LYS A 224 -9.35 -15.19 -4.84
N ALA A 225 -8.49 -15.72 -5.70
CA ALA A 225 -8.70 -17.06 -6.28
C ALA A 225 -8.78 -18.15 -5.20
N SER A 226 -8.02 -18.01 -4.09
CA SER A 226 -7.98 -18.97 -2.99
C SER A 226 -8.89 -18.57 -1.80
N TYR A 227 -9.12 -17.27 -1.61
CA TYR A 227 -9.81 -16.68 -0.45
C TYR A 227 -10.86 -15.63 -0.89
N PRO A 228 -11.86 -15.97 -1.71
CA PRO A 228 -12.76 -15.01 -2.37
C PRO A 228 -13.59 -14.16 -1.40
N ASN A 229 -13.87 -14.67 -0.19
CA ASN A 229 -14.71 -14.01 0.81
C ASN A 229 -13.94 -13.33 1.94
N GLN A 230 -12.59 -13.30 1.86
CA GLN A 230 -11.73 -12.77 2.92
C GLN A 230 -10.92 -11.55 2.46
N ILE A 231 -11.41 -10.85 1.45
CA ILE A 231 -10.85 -9.58 0.99
C ILE A 231 -11.74 -8.44 1.50
N GLY A 232 -11.15 -7.51 2.24
CA GLY A 232 -11.82 -6.39 2.85
C GLY A 232 -11.44 -5.04 2.27
N TYR A 233 -12.26 -4.04 2.57
CA TYR A 233 -11.98 -2.63 2.30
C TYR A 233 -12.35 -1.78 3.50
N ILE A 234 -11.40 -0.98 4.01
CA ILE A 234 -11.67 -0.03 5.07
C ILE A 234 -12.16 1.28 4.45
N PHE A 235 -13.41 1.64 4.69
CA PHE A 235 -13.95 2.92 4.27
C PHE A 235 -13.92 3.90 5.45
N SER A 236 -12.75 4.51 5.68
CA SER A 236 -12.50 5.44 6.78
C SER A 236 -11.54 6.55 6.36
N ARG A 237 -11.74 7.76 6.92
CA ARG A 237 -10.78 8.85 6.78
C ARG A 237 -9.49 8.56 7.57
N ASP A 238 -9.61 7.92 8.71
CA ASP A 238 -8.51 7.59 9.61
C ASP A 238 -7.62 6.43 9.10
N SER A 239 -7.96 5.86 7.93
CA SER A 239 -7.11 4.92 7.21
C SER A 239 -6.58 5.48 5.88
N MET A 240 -6.90 6.74 5.54
CA MET A 240 -6.59 7.33 4.24
C MET A 240 -5.15 7.81 4.17
N VAL A 241 -4.34 7.20 3.32
CA VAL A 241 -2.99 7.67 3.02
C VAL A 241 -3.03 8.83 2.05
N LEU A 242 -2.25 9.87 2.32
CA LEU A 242 -2.08 11.02 1.44
C LEU A 242 -0.77 10.89 0.66
N THR A 243 -0.78 11.18 -0.63
CA THR A 243 0.39 11.13 -1.52
C THR A 243 0.43 12.36 -2.45
N GLU A 244 1.58 12.64 -3.05
CA GLU A 244 1.74 13.80 -3.91
C GLU A 244 1.11 13.57 -5.29
N PRO A 245 0.38 14.56 -5.83
CA PRO A 245 -0.10 14.51 -7.21
C PRO A 245 1.03 14.74 -8.19
N ALA A 246 0.85 14.30 -9.44
CA ALA A 246 1.81 14.59 -10.51
C ALA A 246 2.02 16.11 -10.69
N ALA A 247 3.29 16.54 -10.82
CA ALA A 247 3.66 17.95 -10.85
C ALA A 247 3.21 18.70 -12.12
N SER A 248 2.92 17.97 -13.20
CA SER A 248 2.52 18.55 -14.50
C SER A 248 1.50 17.68 -15.22
N TRP A 249 0.79 18.26 -16.20
CA TRP A 249 -0.10 17.53 -17.09
C TRP A 249 0.63 16.39 -17.83
N GLY A 250 1.87 16.64 -18.28
CA GLY A 250 2.68 15.63 -18.96
C GLY A 250 2.95 14.42 -18.05
N ALA A 251 3.39 14.67 -16.81
CA ALA A 251 3.63 13.63 -15.81
C ALA A 251 2.33 12.88 -15.45
N PHE A 252 1.21 13.58 -15.33
CA PHE A 252 -0.10 12.98 -15.10
C PHE A 252 -0.49 12.01 -16.23
N PHE A 253 -0.40 12.44 -17.50
CA PHE A 253 -0.74 11.57 -18.62
C PHE A 253 0.20 10.36 -18.72
N GLN A 254 1.50 10.54 -18.49
CA GLN A 254 2.45 9.42 -18.47
C GLN A 254 2.09 8.42 -17.36
N GLN A 255 1.70 8.89 -16.18
CA GLN A 255 1.25 8.02 -15.08
C GLN A 255 -0.01 7.23 -15.49
N ARG A 256 -1.00 7.87 -16.13
CA ARG A 256 -2.25 7.21 -16.56
C ARG A 256 -2.00 6.20 -17.69
N ILE A 257 -1.14 6.52 -18.66
CA ILE A 257 -0.71 5.58 -19.71
C ILE A 257 -0.04 4.36 -19.09
N ARG A 258 0.88 4.56 -18.13
CA ARG A 258 1.53 3.48 -17.41
C ARG A 258 0.53 2.60 -16.65
N TRP A 259 -0.53 3.17 -16.07
CA TRP A 259 -1.57 2.39 -15.40
C TRP A 259 -2.47 1.64 -16.41
N ALA A 260 -2.85 2.29 -17.49
CA ALA A 260 -3.71 1.70 -18.52
C ALA A 260 -3.02 0.55 -19.28
N SER A 261 -1.71 0.67 -19.58
CA SER A 261 -0.97 -0.38 -20.29
C SER A 261 -0.92 -1.73 -19.56
N LYS A 262 -1.24 -1.75 -18.26
CA LYS A 262 -1.29 -2.96 -17.45
C LYS A 262 -2.65 -3.65 -17.47
N ALA A 263 -3.70 -2.95 -17.87
CA ALA A 263 -5.06 -3.49 -17.86
C ALA A 263 -5.21 -4.74 -18.74
N GLU A 264 -4.40 -4.86 -19.79
CA GLU A 264 -4.37 -6.05 -20.66
C GLU A 264 -3.74 -7.27 -19.95
N SER A 265 -2.75 -7.04 -19.09
CA SER A 265 -2.08 -8.11 -18.34
C SER A 265 -2.95 -8.72 -17.23
N TYR A 266 -4.03 -8.03 -16.84
CA TYR A 266 -4.99 -8.49 -15.82
C TYR A 266 -6.14 -9.31 -16.40
N ARG A 267 -6.26 -9.39 -17.73
CA ARG A 267 -7.18 -10.33 -18.37
C ARG A 267 -6.56 -11.72 -18.30
N GLU A 268 -6.79 -12.43 -17.19
CA GLU A 268 -6.56 -13.87 -17.18
C GLU A 268 -7.32 -14.47 -18.38
N LYS A 269 -6.58 -15.18 -19.22
CA LYS A 269 -7.19 -16.06 -20.22
C LYS A 269 -8.04 -17.07 -19.45
N LYS A 270 -9.35 -16.93 -19.57
CA LYS A 270 -10.30 -17.97 -19.18
C LYS A 270 -10.01 -19.25 -19.92
#